data_d7df51545e2e99738947d4412cb49b2e
#
_entry.id   d7df51545e2e99738947d4412cb49b2e
#
_cell.length_a   1.000
_cell.length_b   1.000
_cell.length_c   1.000
_cell.angle_alpha   90.00
_cell.angle_beta   90.00
_cell.angle_gamma   90.00
#
_symmetry.space_group_name_H-M   'P 1'
#
loop_
_entity.id
_entity.type
_entity.pdbx_description
1 polymer ?
#
loop_
_entity_poly.entity_id
_entity_poly.type
_entity_poly.pdbx_seq_one_letter_code
_entity_poly.pdbx_strand_id
1 'polypeptide(L)'
;MTMFYYLNGVVAEMEANLAVIDCGGVGYACATTNYTLSQLKKGERAKLYTYMNVREDAVDLFGFSSQSELHSFKLLLGVSGVGPKAALAILSTNTPANLAMAVVMGDEKALTAAPGIGKKIAQRIILELKDKLAKEQASFGPDTGGSVPLTVLPNDKAEEAGAALAVLGYGSQAVSYTHL
;
A
#
# COMPACT_ATOMS: atom_id res chain seq x y z
N MET A 1 -16.05 4.58 8.48
CA MET A 1 -16.98 4.94 7.40
C MET A 1 -16.22 5.82 6.40
N THR A 2 -16.14 5.47 5.11
CA THR A 2 -15.34 6.23 4.13
C THR A 2 -16.30 7.12 3.34
N MET A 3 -16.20 8.44 3.49
CA MET A 3 -17.07 9.39 2.79
C MET A 3 -16.73 9.49 1.29
N PHE A 4 -15.42 9.50 0.96
CA PHE A 4 -14.92 9.46 -0.41
C PHE A 4 -14.21 8.12 -0.65
N TYR A 5 -14.74 7.31 -1.57
CA TYR A 5 -14.14 6.01 -1.91
C TYR A 5 -13.11 6.14 -3.03
N TYR A 6 -13.40 6.94 -4.03
CA TYR A 6 -12.49 7.33 -5.11
C TYR A 6 -12.89 8.69 -5.69
N LEU A 7 -11.93 9.32 -6.35
CA LEU A 7 -12.15 10.46 -7.24
C LEU A 7 -11.91 10.01 -8.68
N ASN A 8 -12.74 10.47 -9.61
CA ASN A 8 -12.57 10.21 -11.03
C ASN A 8 -12.79 11.52 -11.79
N GLY A 9 -11.71 12.11 -12.27
CA GLY A 9 -11.74 13.43 -12.88
C GLY A 9 -10.50 13.70 -13.72
N VAL A 10 -10.26 14.97 -14.04
CA VAL A 10 -9.06 15.41 -14.76
C VAL A 10 -7.99 15.81 -13.77
N VAL A 11 -6.75 15.42 -14.01
CA VAL A 11 -5.60 15.88 -13.22
C VAL A 11 -5.34 17.35 -13.54
N ALA A 12 -5.81 18.22 -12.65
CA ALA A 12 -5.72 19.68 -12.85
C ALA A 12 -4.31 20.19 -12.53
N GLU A 13 -3.78 19.78 -11.39
CA GLU A 13 -2.45 20.19 -10.91
C GLU A 13 -1.68 19.00 -10.31
N MET A 14 -0.35 19.08 -10.37
CA MET A 14 0.56 18.14 -9.74
C MET A 14 1.71 18.91 -9.09
N GLU A 15 1.99 18.59 -7.82
CA GLU A 15 3.10 19.11 -7.05
C GLU A 15 3.85 17.97 -6.36
N ALA A 16 4.94 18.27 -5.68
CA ALA A 16 5.63 17.28 -4.88
C ALA A 16 4.67 16.67 -3.82
N ASN A 17 4.38 15.39 -3.93
CA ASN A 17 3.47 14.63 -3.05
C ASN A 17 2.01 15.09 -3.04
N LEU A 18 1.55 15.81 -4.09
CA LEU A 18 0.18 16.30 -4.22
C LEU A 18 -0.32 16.14 -5.65
N ALA A 19 -1.56 15.67 -5.80
CA ALA A 19 -2.29 15.70 -7.05
C ALA A 19 -3.66 16.34 -6.83
N VAL A 20 -4.07 17.25 -7.72
CA VAL A 20 -5.40 17.86 -7.70
C VAL A 20 -6.24 17.24 -8.81
N ILE A 21 -7.36 16.64 -8.42
CA ILE A 21 -8.31 16.03 -9.34
C ILE A 21 -9.54 16.92 -9.46
N ASP A 22 -9.79 17.45 -10.64
CA ASP A 22 -11.00 18.19 -10.96
C ASP A 22 -12.13 17.21 -11.28
N CYS A 23 -13.15 17.22 -10.44
CA CYS A 23 -14.37 16.45 -10.59
C CYS A 23 -15.54 17.38 -10.89
N GLY A 24 -15.62 17.84 -12.14
CA GLY A 24 -16.75 18.68 -12.59
C GLY A 24 -16.72 20.11 -12.03
N GLY A 25 -15.56 20.72 -11.95
CA GLY A 25 -15.37 22.09 -11.46
C GLY A 25 -15.02 22.19 -9.97
N VAL A 26 -14.88 21.04 -9.28
CA VAL A 26 -14.38 20.98 -7.91
C VAL A 26 -13.01 20.29 -7.89
N GLY A 27 -11.97 21.02 -7.51
CA GLY A 27 -10.61 20.50 -7.38
C GLY A 27 -10.37 19.87 -6.00
N TYR A 28 -10.13 18.56 -5.98
CA TYR A 28 -9.79 17.82 -4.77
C TYR A 28 -8.27 17.64 -4.67
N ALA A 29 -7.66 18.28 -3.69
CA ALA A 29 -6.23 18.13 -3.41
C ALA A 29 -5.97 16.87 -2.61
N CYS A 30 -5.27 15.91 -3.20
CA CYS A 30 -4.92 14.64 -2.59
C CYS A 30 -3.42 14.56 -2.34
N ALA A 31 -3.02 14.38 -1.07
CA ALA A 31 -1.66 13.96 -0.77
C ALA A 31 -1.43 12.54 -1.31
N THR A 32 -0.32 12.31 -1.99
CA THR A 32 -0.08 11.06 -2.69
C THR A 32 1.40 10.66 -2.70
N THR A 33 1.69 9.47 -3.20
CA THR A 33 3.03 8.92 -3.31
C THR A 33 3.69 9.31 -4.64
N ASN A 34 5.02 9.23 -4.69
CA ASN A 34 5.77 9.37 -5.94
C ASN A 34 5.38 8.30 -6.96
N TYR A 35 5.03 7.08 -6.49
CA TYR A 35 4.55 6.02 -7.36
C TYR A 35 3.24 6.42 -8.06
N THR A 36 2.23 6.86 -7.31
CA THR A 36 0.98 7.37 -7.90
C THR A 36 1.24 8.57 -8.83
N LEU A 37 2.07 9.54 -8.42
CA LEU A 37 2.40 10.69 -9.29
C LEU A 37 3.01 10.27 -10.63
N SER A 38 3.85 9.22 -10.66
CA SER A 38 4.44 8.70 -11.89
C SER A 38 3.41 8.09 -12.86
N GLN A 39 2.23 7.72 -12.37
CA GLN A 39 1.12 7.16 -13.16
C GLN A 39 0.16 8.25 -13.69
N LEU A 40 0.29 9.47 -13.19
CA LEU A 40 -0.58 10.59 -13.56
C LEU A 40 0.06 11.48 -14.60
N LYS A 41 -0.79 12.12 -15.42
CA LYS A 41 -0.39 13.17 -16.33
C LYS A 41 -1.36 14.34 -16.24
N LYS A 42 -0.84 15.55 -16.10
CA LYS A 42 -1.64 16.77 -16.06
C LYS A 42 -2.48 16.91 -17.33
N GLY A 43 -3.76 17.21 -17.15
CA GLY A 43 -4.74 17.32 -18.21
C GLY A 43 -5.42 16.01 -18.64
N GLU A 44 -4.91 14.84 -18.22
CA GLU A 44 -5.52 13.54 -18.51
C GLU A 44 -6.52 13.14 -17.41
N ARG A 45 -7.47 12.26 -17.76
CA ARG A 45 -8.39 11.69 -16.76
C ARG A 45 -7.69 10.63 -15.95
N ALA A 46 -7.93 10.68 -14.65
CA ALA A 46 -7.40 9.70 -13.71
C ALA A 46 -8.45 9.32 -12.65
N LYS A 47 -8.28 8.12 -12.09
CA LYS A 47 -9.04 7.64 -10.93
C LYS A 47 -8.09 7.41 -9.78
N LEU A 48 -8.33 8.07 -8.65
CA LEU A 48 -7.61 7.86 -7.42
C LEU A 48 -8.51 7.25 -6.36
N TYR A 49 -8.09 6.15 -5.75
CA TYR A 49 -8.72 5.58 -4.57
C TYR A 49 -8.32 6.39 -3.35
N THR A 50 -9.28 6.75 -2.50
CA THR A 50 -9.04 7.77 -1.49
C THR A 50 -9.13 7.25 -0.06
N TYR A 51 -8.37 7.87 0.80
CA TYR A 51 -8.47 7.76 2.25
C TYR A 51 -8.61 9.17 2.84
N MET A 52 -9.67 9.42 3.59
CA MET A 52 -9.90 10.69 4.26
C MET A 52 -9.53 10.57 5.73
N ASN A 53 -8.64 11.42 6.17
CA ASN A 53 -8.20 11.52 7.56
C ASN A 53 -8.79 12.80 8.16
N VAL A 54 -9.70 12.64 9.12
CA VAL A 54 -10.36 13.76 9.80
C VAL A 54 -9.74 13.92 11.19
N ARG A 55 -9.26 15.10 11.48
CA ARG A 55 -8.76 15.53 12.78
C ARG A 55 -9.56 16.75 13.25
N GLU A 56 -9.39 17.15 14.49
CA GLU A 56 -10.09 18.32 15.04
C GLU A 56 -9.78 19.61 14.27
N ASP A 57 -8.56 19.74 13.79
CA ASP A 57 -8.00 20.94 13.15
C ASP A 57 -7.83 20.83 11.63
N ALA A 58 -8.00 19.64 11.04
CA ALA A 58 -7.74 19.42 9.63
C ALA A 58 -8.49 18.23 9.05
N VAL A 59 -8.78 18.33 7.74
CA VAL A 59 -9.26 17.21 6.92
C VAL A 59 -8.25 17.00 5.81
N ASP A 60 -7.54 15.88 5.85
CA ASP A 60 -6.56 15.51 4.84
C ASP A 60 -7.16 14.44 3.93
N LEU A 61 -6.99 14.60 2.62
CA LEU A 61 -7.36 13.60 1.63
C LEU A 61 -6.10 12.99 1.02
N PHE A 62 -6.03 11.67 1.03
CA PHE A 62 -4.94 10.88 0.44
C PHE A 62 -5.48 10.15 -0.77
N GLY A 63 -4.73 10.13 -1.87
CA GLY A 63 -5.13 9.50 -3.13
C GLY A 63 -4.08 8.51 -3.64
N PHE A 64 -4.52 7.39 -4.20
CA PHE A 64 -3.68 6.29 -4.67
C PHE A 64 -4.15 5.79 -6.03
N SER A 65 -3.22 5.44 -6.91
CA SER A 65 -3.54 4.95 -8.26
C SER A 65 -4.18 3.55 -8.25
N SER A 66 -3.96 2.77 -7.20
CA SER A 66 -4.49 1.42 -7.07
C SER A 66 -5.08 1.13 -5.68
N GLN A 67 -5.99 0.15 -5.63
CA GLN A 67 -6.53 -0.35 -4.36
C GLN A 67 -5.45 -1.03 -3.50
N SER A 68 -4.51 -1.69 -4.13
CA SER A 68 -3.38 -2.33 -3.49
C SER A 68 -2.49 -1.32 -2.73
N GLU A 69 -2.22 -0.16 -3.34
CA GLU A 69 -1.48 0.92 -2.72
C GLU A 69 -2.24 1.54 -1.54
N LEU A 70 -3.55 1.78 -1.71
CA LEU A 70 -4.43 2.23 -0.62
C LEU A 70 -4.47 1.20 0.53
N HIS A 71 -4.52 -0.10 0.21
CA HIS A 71 -4.51 -1.16 1.22
C HIS A 71 -3.20 -1.15 2.01
N SER A 72 -2.05 -1.10 1.33
CA SER A 72 -0.74 -0.99 1.96
C SER A 72 -0.62 0.25 2.85
N PHE A 73 -1.19 1.38 2.41
CA PHE A 73 -1.25 2.60 3.22
C PHE A 73 -2.03 2.38 4.52
N LYS A 74 -3.21 1.74 4.45
CA LYS A 74 -4.04 1.43 5.62
C LYS A 74 -3.35 0.45 6.58
N LEU A 75 -2.64 -0.55 6.05
CA LEU A 75 -1.85 -1.48 6.85
C LEU A 75 -0.76 -0.75 7.64
N LEU A 76 -0.04 0.17 6.98
CA LEU A 76 0.98 0.99 7.62
C LEU A 76 0.42 1.92 8.70
N LEU A 77 -0.74 2.55 8.46
CA LEU A 77 -1.43 3.37 9.47
C LEU A 77 -1.82 2.59 10.72
N GLY A 78 -2.05 1.29 10.57
CA GLY A 78 -2.35 0.40 11.70
C GLY A 78 -1.13 -0.02 12.51
N VAL A 79 0.08 0.45 12.16
CA VAL A 79 1.33 0.20 12.91
C VAL A 79 1.56 1.34 13.90
N SER A 80 1.79 1.01 15.15
CA SER A 80 2.04 2.01 16.19
C SER A 80 3.28 2.87 15.87
N GLY A 81 3.07 4.19 15.84
CA GLY A 81 4.11 5.18 15.53
C GLY A 81 4.26 5.49 14.04
N VAL A 82 3.42 4.91 13.17
CA VAL A 82 3.36 5.25 11.75
C VAL A 82 2.13 6.10 11.47
N GLY A 83 2.35 7.39 11.24
CA GLY A 83 1.30 8.31 10.81
C GLY A 83 1.19 8.41 9.28
N PRO A 84 0.19 9.18 8.76
CA PRO A 84 -0.03 9.30 7.32
C PRO A 84 1.18 9.77 6.52
N LYS A 85 1.93 10.75 7.04
CA LYS A 85 3.16 11.26 6.39
C LYS A 85 4.23 10.18 6.29
N ALA A 86 4.43 9.39 7.35
CA ALA A 86 5.38 8.29 7.37
C ALA A 86 4.96 7.17 6.40
N ALA A 87 3.68 6.82 6.37
CA ALA A 87 3.15 5.84 5.44
C ALA A 87 3.32 6.27 3.97
N LEU A 88 3.06 7.55 3.64
CA LEU A 88 3.33 8.08 2.29
C LEU A 88 4.82 8.04 1.95
N ALA A 89 5.71 8.39 2.88
CA ALA A 89 7.16 8.35 2.64
C ALA A 89 7.63 6.91 2.34
N ILE A 90 7.13 5.92 3.07
CA ILE A 90 7.44 4.51 2.84
C ILE A 90 6.96 4.07 1.45
N LEU A 91 5.71 4.38 1.08
CA LEU A 91 5.13 4.00 -0.22
C LEU A 91 5.68 4.82 -1.40
N SER A 92 6.29 5.97 -1.15
CA SER A 92 7.01 6.74 -2.17
C SER A 92 8.38 6.14 -2.51
N THR A 93 8.98 5.38 -1.60
CA THR A 93 10.26 4.68 -1.81
C THR A 93 10.09 3.19 -2.12
N ASN A 94 8.96 2.62 -1.74
CA ASN A 94 8.66 1.21 -1.92
C ASN A 94 7.31 1.04 -2.63
N THR A 95 7.29 0.33 -3.74
CA THR A 95 6.00 -0.14 -4.29
C THR A 95 5.32 -1.06 -3.28
N PRO A 96 3.99 -1.26 -3.35
CA PRO A 96 3.30 -2.21 -2.47
C PRO A 96 3.93 -3.62 -2.48
N ALA A 97 4.39 -4.09 -3.65
CA ALA A 97 5.09 -5.37 -3.78
C ALA A 97 6.44 -5.38 -3.04
N ASN A 98 7.25 -4.33 -3.21
CA ASN A 98 8.53 -4.21 -2.52
C ASN A 98 8.35 -4.09 -1.00
N LEU A 99 7.31 -3.40 -0.54
CA LEU A 99 6.96 -3.35 0.88
C LEU A 99 6.64 -4.74 1.43
N ALA A 100 5.83 -5.53 0.71
CA ALA A 100 5.51 -6.89 1.11
C ALA A 100 6.78 -7.76 1.21
N MET A 101 7.63 -7.70 0.21
CA MET A 101 8.91 -8.42 0.21
C MET A 101 9.80 -8.00 1.36
N ALA A 102 9.93 -6.69 1.62
CA ALA A 102 10.73 -6.17 2.74
C ALA A 102 10.21 -6.67 4.09
N VAL A 103 8.88 -6.74 4.26
CA VAL A 103 8.26 -7.27 5.48
C VAL A 103 8.53 -8.77 5.64
N VAL A 104 8.34 -9.58 4.60
CA VAL A 104 8.57 -11.04 4.64
C VAL A 104 10.03 -11.35 4.91
N MET A 105 10.94 -10.70 4.19
CA MET A 105 12.39 -10.90 4.33
C MET A 105 12.99 -10.27 5.60
N GLY A 106 12.26 -9.37 6.28
CA GLY A 106 12.77 -8.62 7.41
C GLY A 106 13.80 -7.56 7.00
N ASP A 107 13.66 -6.98 5.79
CA ASP A 107 14.63 -6.01 5.29
C ASP A 107 14.37 -4.61 5.89
N GLU A 108 15.04 -4.36 7.03
CA GLU A 108 14.99 -3.06 7.70
C GLU A 108 15.56 -1.93 6.83
N LYS A 109 16.53 -2.22 5.94
CA LYS A 109 17.19 -1.21 5.11
C LYS A 109 16.24 -0.63 4.07
N ALA A 110 15.44 -1.48 3.44
CA ALA A 110 14.42 -1.04 2.49
C ALA A 110 13.43 -0.05 3.12
N LEU A 111 13.04 -0.28 4.37
CA LEU A 111 12.11 0.60 5.09
C LEU A 111 12.77 1.89 5.60
N THR A 112 14.00 1.79 6.10
CA THR A 112 14.75 2.96 6.60
C THR A 112 15.25 3.90 5.50
N ALA A 113 15.16 3.49 4.23
CA ALA A 113 15.38 4.38 3.08
C ALA A 113 14.32 5.49 2.98
N ALA A 114 13.14 5.29 3.59
CA ALA A 114 12.09 6.30 3.63
C ALA A 114 12.43 7.42 4.64
N PRO A 115 12.30 8.70 4.27
CA PRO A 115 12.57 9.81 5.16
C PRO A 115 11.75 9.74 6.44
N GLY A 116 12.40 9.94 7.59
CA GLY A 116 11.74 9.92 8.90
C GLY A 116 11.49 8.52 9.48
N ILE A 117 11.88 7.45 8.79
CA ILE A 117 11.75 6.09 9.29
C ILE A 117 13.09 5.61 9.87
N GLY A 118 13.13 5.57 11.20
CA GLY A 118 14.28 5.02 11.93
C GLY A 118 14.19 3.51 12.11
N LYS A 119 15.32 2.90 12.51
CA LYS A 119 15.44 1.45 12.72
C LYS A 119 14.33 0.88 13.62
N LYS A 120 13.99 1.55 14.72
CA LYS A 120 12.95 1.10 15.65
C LYS A 120 11.56 1.02 15.00
N ILE A 121 11.24 2.00 14.15
CA ILE A 121 9.97 2.03 13.41
C ILE A 121 9.97 0.93 12.34
N ALA A 122 11.06 0.77 11.61
CA ALA A 122 11.20 -0.28 10.59
C ALA A 122 11.02 -1.68 11.20
N GLN A 123 11.65 -1.97 12.32
CA GLN A 123 11.49 -3.25 13.03
C GLN A 123 10.05 -3.48 13.47
N ARG A 124 9.39 -2.44 13.98
CA ARG A 124 7.98 -2.51 14.39
C ARG A 124 7.07 -2.77 13.20
N ILE A 125 7.30 -2.08 12.07
CA ILE A 125 6.55 -2.31 10.83
C ILE A 125 6.66 -3.78 10.41
N ILE A 126 7.87 -4.32 10.36
CA ILE A 126 8.11 -5.72 9.98
C ILE A 126 7.35 -6.66 10.93
N LEU A 127 7.47 -6.48 12.24
CA LEU A 127 6.85 -7.35 13.22
C LEU A 127 5.30 -7.29 13.12
N GLU A 128 4.72 -6.07 13.20
CA GLU A 128 3.27 -5.91 13.23
C GLU A 128 2.60 -6.28 11.89
N LEU A 129 3.26 -6.03 10.75
CA LEU A 129 2.72 -6.43 9.45
C LEU A 129 2.85 -7.94 9.22
N LYS A 130 3.92 -8.60 9.64
CA LYS A 130 4.00 -10.08 9.61
C LYS A 130 2.87 -10.71 10.40
N ASP A 131 2.60 -10.22 11.61
CA ASP A 131 1.52 -10.73 12.45
C ASP A 131 0.12 -10.51 11.82
N LYS A 132 -0.09 -9.37 11.15
CA LYS A 132 -1.35 -9.10 10.45
C LYS A 132 -1.53 -10.00 9.25
N LEU A 133 -0.50 -10.14 8.41
CA LEU A 133 -0.52 -11.01 7.24
C LEU A 133 -0.78 -12.47 7.64
N ALA A 134 -0.14 -12.95 8.71
CA ALA A 134 -0.37 -14.29 9.24
C ALA A 134 -1.81 -14.51 9.73
N LYS A 135 -2.40 -13.51 10.39
CA LYS A 135 -3.80 -13.56 10.85
C LYS A 135 -4.81 -13.51 9.70
N GLU A 136 -4.56 -12.72 8.68
CA GLU A 136 -5.42 -12.65 7.49
C GLU A 136 -5.39 -13.99 6.74
N GLN A 137 -4.24 -14.63 6.61
CA GLN A 137 -4.14 -15.98 6.05
C GLN A 137 -4.90 -17.03 6.89
N ALA A 138 -4.86 -16.93 8.21
CA ALA A 138 -5.60 -17.85 9.09
C ALA A 138 -7.12 -17.63 9.09
N SER A 139 -7.60 -16.44 8.74
CA SER A 139 -9.03 -16.11 8.65
C SER A 139 -9.67 -16.47 7.31
N PHE A 140 -8.90 -16.74 6.28
CA PHE A 140 -9.35 -17.40 5.05
C PHE A 140 -9.33 -18.91 5.28
N GLY A 141 -10.30 -19.41 6.07
CA GLY A 141 -10.53 -20.85 6.27
C GLY A 141 -10.88 -21.57 4.96
N PRO A 142 -10.86 -22.91 4.92
CA PRO A 142 -10.87 -23.73 3.70
C PRO A 142 -12.24 -23.81 3.01
N ASP A 143 -12.94 -22.71 2.81
CA ASP A 143 -14.30 -22.71 2.22
C ASP A 143 -14.43 -21.88 0.94
N THR A 144 -13.46 -22.02 0.03
CA THR A 144 -13.67 -21.75 -1.39
C THR A 144 -12.91 -22.80 -2.20
N GLY A 145 -13.68 -23.71 -2.81
CA GLY A 145 -13.24 -24.90 -3.51
C GLY A 145 -12.12 -24.68 -4.54
N GLY A 146 -10.95 -25.11 -4.18
CA GLY A 146 -9.75 -25.15 -4.98
C GLY A 146 -8.65 -25.78 -4.12
N SER A 147 -8.71 -27.12 -3.97
CA SER A 147 -7.75 -27.89 -3.19
C SER A 147 -6.34 -27.74 -3.74
N VAL A 148 -5.48 -27.07 -2.98
CA VAL A 148 -4.04 -27.34 -3.00
C VAL A 148 -3.66 -27.72 -1.58
N PRO A 149 -3.23 -28.98 -1.31
CA PRO A 149 -2.78 -29.37 0.02
C PRO A 149 -1.47 -28.64 0.31
N LEU A 150 -1.47 -27.73 1.28
CA LEU A 150 -0.24 -27.23 1.87
C LEU A 150 0.41 -28.35 2.68
N THR A 151 1.25 -29.12 2.03
CA THR A 151 2.30 -29.87 2.73
C THR A 151 3.35 -28.83 3.17
N VAL A 152 3.45 -28.67 4.47
CA VAL A 152 4.51 -27.91 5.12
C VAL A 152 5.86 -28.53 4.76
N LEU A 153 6.59 -27.90 3.83
CA LEU A 153 8.00 -28.17 3.60
C LEU A 153 8.81 -26.94 4.09
N PRO A 154 9.87 -27.16 4.82
CA PRO A 154 10.69 -26.09 5.36
C PRO A 154 11.54 -25.48 4.24
N ASN A 155 11.53 -24.15 4.15
CA ASN A 155 12.52 -23.35 3.45
C ASN A 155 12.26 -22.97 1.97
N ASP A 156 11.10 -22.44 1.62
CA ASP A 156 11.07 -21.67 0.38
C ASP A 156 10.49 -20.26 0.58
N LYS A 157 11.42 -19.29 0.76
CA LYS A 157 11.11 -17.87 0.94
C LYS A 157 10.33 -17.28 -0.24
N ALA A 158 10.36 -17.93 -1.39
CA ALA A 158 9.64 -17.50 -2.60
C ALA A 158 8.12 -17.81 -2.50
N GLU A 159 7.74 -18.95 -1.94
CA GLU A 159 6.33 -19.29 -1.70
C GLU A 159 5.70 -18.40 -0.62
N GLU A 160 6.45 -18.12 0.46
CA GLU A 160 6.02 -17.22 1.53
C GLU A 160 5.83 -15.78 1.00
N ALA A 161 6.73 -15.33 0.13
CA ALA A 161 6.62 -14.04 -0.55
C ALA A 161 5.42 -13.99 -1.52
N GLY A 162 5.15 -15.07 -2.25
CA GLY A 162 3.98 -15.19 -3.13
C GLY A 162 2.67 -15.13 -2.36
N ALA A 163 2.58 -15.81 -1.23
CA ALA A 163 1.43 -15.77 -0.35
C ALA A 163 1.19 -14.37 0.25
N ALA A 164 2.25 -13.68 0.68
CA ALA A 164 2.15 -12.31 1.17
C ALA A 164 1.70 -11.32 0.09
N LEU A 165 2.14 -11.50 -1.15
CA LEU A 165 1.69 -10.71 -2.30
C LEU A 165 0.21 -10.93 -2.62
N ALA A 166 -0.28 -12.15 -2.51
CA ALA A 166 -1.69 -12.47 -2.71
C ALA A 166 -2.59 -11.80 -1.66
N VAL A 167 -2.17 -11.79 -0.39
CA VAL A 167 -2.89 -11.08 0.70
C VAL A 167 -2.93 -9.57 0.47
N LEU A 168 -1.88 -9.01 -0.13
CA LEU A 168 -1.84 -7.59 -0.51
C LEU A 168 -2.63 -7.27 -1.78
N GLY A 169 -3.39 -8.23 -2.34
CA GLY A 169 -4.29 -8.02 -3.47
C GLY A 169 -3.63 -8.16 -4.84
N TYR A 170 -2.43 -8.73 -4.92
CA TYR A 170 -1.80 -9.08 -6.20
C TYR A 170 -2.32 -10.43 -6.70
N GLY A 171 -2.92 -10.45 -7.89
CA GLY A 171 -3.34 -11.71 -8.53
C GLY A 171 -2.14 -12.60 -8.86
N SER A 172 -2.37 -13.91 -8.87
CA SER A 172 -1.36 -14.96 -9.12
C SER A 172 -0.56 -14.79 -10.43
N GLN A 173 -1.05 -14.02 -11.39
CA GLN A 173 -0.32 -13.71 -12.63
C GLN A 173 0.86 -12.74 -12.45
N ALA A 174 0.86 -11.92 -11.40
CA ALA A 174 1.98 -11.00 -11.13
C ALA A 174 3.22 -11.71 -10.56
N VAL A 175 3.04 -12.91 -10.01
CA VAL A 175 4.11 -13.68 -9.34
C VAL A 175 4.98 -14.47 -10.33
N SER A 176 4.49 -14.74 -11.55
CA SER A 176 5.21 -15.58 -12.53
C SER A 176 6.28 -14.86 -13.35
N TYR A 177 6.44 -13.55 -13.24
CA TYR A 177 7.44 -12.76 -13.98
C TYR A 177 8.77 -12.52 -13.24
N THR A 178 8.95 -13.08 -12.05
CA THR A 178 10.18 -12.92 -11.26
C THR A 178 11.18 -14.05 -11.41
N HIS A 179 10.97 -14.98 -12.35
CA HIS A 179 11.92 -16.03 -12.70
C HIS A 179 12.41 -15.86 -14.15
N LEU A 180 13.36 -14.95 -14.35
CA LEU A 180 14.37 -14.97 -15.42
C LEU A 180 15.65 -14.37 -14.90
#